data_ccb722485705e9472665f13d2ec25e28
#
_entry.id   ccb722485705e9472665f13d2ec25e28
#
_cell.length_a   1.000
_cell.length_b   1.000
_cell.length_c   1.000
_cell.angle_alpha   90.00
_cell.angle_beta   90.00
_cell.angle_gamma   90.00
#
_symmetry.space_group_name_H-M   'P 1'
#
loop_
_entity.id
_entity.type
_entity.pdbx_description
1 polymer ?
#
loop_
_entity_poly.entity_id
_entity_poly.type
_entity_poly.pdbx_seq_one_letter_code
_entity_poly.pdbx_strand_id
1 'polypeptide(L)'
;QRVLLRSLFGEGADPSLTVTAVGDPMQAIYGWRGATAANLAAFVEDFPSPEGPAPKKQLTTSWRNPPEVLKLANGVSDAVLGTADDRAVAALQARPAAETGDVTLGFFPDQDTEIAYVADALAQEYQAALEDGRALSAAALVRKNRHSPLLAAALEERGVPYEIVGLAGLLDVPEVADTVAIATMLVRPDDTAAALRLLGGPAVGLGLADLQALASRANNLHGSPLDTPREAAPADAAEHLHAQLDELVSRAAEISASADKPEGLTDALADLGEPERYSEEGLARMRDTAAKLRWLRTHSLGKRLSDLFADIIHVFGIRTEVLARGSFTGAVHLDRLLEEVAAYPGASLDGLLHFFELARSFEDGLAPGSVAVKEDRVQILTAHKAK
;
A
#
# COMPACT_ATOMS: atom_id res chain seq x y z
N GLN A 1 -21.23 -7.41 16.95
CA GLN A 1 -21.95 -6.13 16.87
C GLN A 1 -23.46 -6.34 16.84
N ARG A 2 -24.02 -7.16 15.93
CA ARG A 2 -25.46 -7.46 15.84
C ARG A 2 -26.05 -7.91 17.20
N VAL A 3 -25.40 -8.89 17.85
CA VAL A 3 -25.83 -9.42 19.18
C VAL A 3 -25.84 -8.30 20.23
N LEU A 4 -24.81 -7.46 20.25
CA LEU A 4 -24.72 -6.33 21.17
C LEU A 4 -25.87 -5.32 20.95
N LEU A 5 -26.08 -4.91 19.70
CA LEU A 5 -27.18 -4.00 19.35
C LEU A 5 -28.55 -4.59 19.70
N ARG A 6 -28.78 -5.86 19.42
CA ARG A 6 -30.00 -6.55 19.77
C ARG A 6 -30.22 -6.61 21.29
N SER A 7 -29.17 -6.83 22.08
CA SER A 7 -29.24 -6.82 23.55
C SER A 7 -29.52 -5.45 24.13
N LEU A 8 -29.10 -4.37 23.47
CA LEU A 8 -29.28 -3.00 23.95
C LEU A 8 -30.63 -2.39 23.48
N PHE A 9 -31.07 -2.70 22.28
CA PHE A 9 -32.18 -2.03 21.60
C PHE A 9 -33.25 -2.98 21.04
N GLY A 10 -33.06 -4.30 21.17
CA GLY A 10 -33.96 -5.32 20.66
C GLY A 10 -35.08 -5.70 21.64
N GLU A 11 -35.54 -6.93 21.53
CA GLU A 11 -36.63 -7.47 22.34
C GLU A 11 -36.38 -7.33 23.86
N GLY A 12 -37.28 -6.66 24.56
CA GLY A 12 -37.15 -6.34 26.00
C GLY A 12 -36.46 -5.01 26.32
N ALA A 13 -36.02 -4.27 25.32
CA ALA A 13 -35.52 -2.90 25.51
C ALA A 13 -36.65 -1.90 25.79
N ASP A 14 -36.26 -0.69 26.19
CA ASP A 14 -37.21 0.42 26.42
C ASP A 14 -38.04 0.70 25.15
N PRO A 15 -39.36 0.57 25.21
CA PRO A 15 -40.24 0.81 24.04
C PRO A 15 -40.25 2.26 23.55
N SER A 16 -39.66 3.19 24.28
CA SER A 16 -39.51 4.60 23.86
C SER A 16 -38.31 4.78 22.88
N LEU A 17 -37.42 3.78 22.78
CA LEU A 17 -36.26 3.85 21.89
C LEU A 17 -36.68 3.54 20.45
N THR A 18 -36.25 4.39 19.53
CA THR A 18 -36.43 4.19 18.09
C THR A 18 -35.11 3.80 17.43
N VAL A 19 -35.12 2.68 16.71
CA VAL A 19 -33.93 2.21 15.97
C VAL A 19 -34.24 2.27 14.48
N THR A 20 -33.37 2.96 13.73
CA THR A 20 -33.43 3.00 12.26
C THR A 20 -32.14 2.50 11.69
N ALA A 21 -32.21 1.49 10.81
CA ALA A 21 -31.06 1.01 10.05
C ALA A 21 -31.16 1.45 8.59
N VAL A 22 -30.05 1.91 8.03
CA VAL A 22 -29.92 2.21 6.61
C VAL A 22 -28.70 1.50 6.06
N GLY A 23 -28.79 0.99 4.85
CA GLY A 23 -27.67 0.30 4.20
C GLY A 23 -28.06 -0.20 2.82
N ASP A 24 -27.06 -0.68 2.11
CA ASP A 24 -27.20 -1.33 0.81
C ASP A 24 -26.53 -2.70 0.86
N PRO A 25 -27.28 -3.80 0.75
CA PRO A 25 -26.73 -5.16 0.76
C PRO A 25 -25.72 -5.42 -0.36
N MET A 26 -25.86 -4.74 -1.51
CA MET A 26 -24.94 -4.85 -2.64
C MET A 26 -23.57 -4.16 -2.38
N GLN A 27 -23.50 -3.32 -1.35
CA GLN A 27 -22.28 -2.65 -0.92
C GLN A 27 -21.63 -3.30 0.32
N ALA A 28 -21.96 -4.56 0.62
CA ALA A 28 -21.37 -5.32 1.72
C ALA A 28 -19.97 -5.84 1.35
N ILE A 29 -19.03 -4.92 1.07
CA ILE A 29 -17.67 -5.21 0.58
C ILE A 29 -16.66 -5.55 1.69
N TYR A 30 -17.03 -5.48 2.96
CA TYR A 30 -16.19 -5.81 4.12
C TYR A 30 -16.53 -7.20 4.72
N GLY A 31 -16.74 -8.22 3.87
CA GLY A 31 -17.11 -9.57 4.30
C GLY A 31 -16.13 -10.16 5.33
N TRP A 32 -14.84 -9.91 5.18
CA TRP A 32 -13.79 -10.33 6.11
C TRP A 32 -13.86 -9.64 7.51
N ARG A 33 -14.60 -8.53 7.64
CA ARG A 33 -14.95 -7.90 8.94
C ARG A 33 -16.32 -8.34 9.46
N GLY A 34 -16.95 -9.33 8.83
CA GLY A 34 -18.28 -9.82 9.19
C GLY A 34 -19.42 -9.01 8.58
N ALA A 35 -19.17 -8.14 7.60
CA ALA A 35 -20.23 -7.52 6.83
C ALA A 35 -20.91 -8.57 5.95
N THR A 36 -22.22 -8.68 6.06
CA THR A 36 -23.04 -9.61 5.26
C THR A 36 -24.31 -8.91 4.81
N ALA A 37 -24.73 -9.18 3.57
CA ALA A 37 -26.01 -8.72 3.03
C ALA A 37 -27.20 -9.13 3.91
N ALA A 38 -27.09 -10.28 4.59
CA ALA A 38 -28.12 -10.80 5.47
C ALA A 38 -28.38 -9.93 6.74
N ASN A 39 -27.44 -9.12 7.17
CA ASN A 39 -27.62 -8.29 8.38
C ASN A 39 -28.77 -7.28 8.25
N LEU A 40 -28.94 -6.69 7.09
CA LEU A 40 -30.04 -5.74 6.86
C LEU A 40 -31.41 -6.46 6.77
N ALA A 41 -31.44 -7.64 6.15
CA ALA A 41 -32.64 -8.46 6.08
C ALA A 41 -33.08 -8.92 7.48
N ALA A 42 -32.14 -9.37 8.30
CA ALA A 42 -32.41 -9.81 9.67
C ALA A 42 -32.79 -8.68 10.63
N PHE A 43 -32.53 -7.41 10.30
CA PHE A 43 -32.86 -6.26 11.13
C PHE A 43 -34.38 -6.18 11.43
N VAL A 44 -35.21 -6.52 10.47
CA VAL A 44 -36.68 -6.50 10.59
C VAL A 44 -37.18 -7.41 11.71
N GLU A 45 -36.50 -8.56 11.89
CA GLU A 45 -36.82 -9.53 12.95
C GLU A 45 -36.15 -9.20 14.29
N ASP A 46 -34.92 -8.67 14.24
CA ASP A 46 -34.15 -8.32 15.43
C ASP A 46 -34.71 -7.11 16.19
N PHE A 47 -35.39 -6.20 15.48
CA PHE A 47 -35.93 -4.94 15.99
C PHE A 47 -37.35 -4.73 15.50
N PRO A 48 -38.32 -5.57 15.96
CA PRO A 48 -39.71 -5.43 15.55
C PRO A 48 -40.32 -4.12 16.09
N SER A 49 -41.29 -3.58 15.37
CA SER A 49 -42.12 -2.51 15.88
C SER A 49 -43.22 -3.07 16.82
N PRO A 50 -43.88 -2.23 17.63
CA PRO A 50 -45.00 -2.65 18.46
C PRO A 50 -46.18 -3.29 17.66
N GLU A 51 -46.28 -2.93 16.37
CA GLU A 51 -47.35 -3.37 15.46
C GLU A 51 -46.95 -4.61 14.60
N GLY A 52 -45.70 -5.12 14.74
CA GLY A 52 -45.21 -6.27 13.97
C GLY A 52 -43.78 -6.03 13.46
N PRO A 53 -43.39 -6.72 12.38
CA PRO A 53 -42.03 -6.53 11.79
C PRO A 53 -41.76 -5.09 11.44
N ALA A 54 -40.50 -4.64 11.62
CA ALA A 54 -40.13 -3.26 11.31
C ALA A 54 -40.39 -2.93 9.82
N PRO A 55 -40.98 -1.75 9.52
CA PRO A 55 -41.31 -1.40 8.14
C PRO A 55 -40.03 -1.19 7.31
N LYS A 56 -39.98 -1.86 6.15
CA LYS A 56 -38.90 -1.71 5.18
C LYS A 56 -39.26 -0.67 4.14
N LYS A 57 -38.42 0.35 3.97
CA LYS A 57 -38.54 1.35 2.90
C LYS A 57 -37.32 1.26 1.99
N GLN A 58 -37.49 1.61 0.71
CA GLN A 58 -36.42 1.56 -0.27
C GLN A 58 -36.23 2.93 -0.94
N LEU A 59 -35.00 3.34 -1.13
CA LEU A 59 -34.62 4.50 -1.92
C LEU A 59 -34.23 4.00 -3.31
N THR A 60 -35.11 4.15 -4.28
CA THR A 60 -34.96 3.60 -5.63
C THR A 60 -34.45 4.61 -6.65
N THR A 61 -34.46 5.91 -6.33
CA THR A 61 -33.96 6.94 -7.23
C THR A 61 -32.50 7.27 -6.95
N SER A 62 -31.65 7.06 -7.95
CA SER A 62 -30.26 7.52 -7.94
C SER A 62 -30.16 8.96 -8.46
N TRP A 63 -29.65 9.85 -7.63
CA TRP A 63 -29.45 11.26 -7.97
C TRP A 63 -28.08 11.51 -8.63
N ARG A 64 -27.19 10.55 -8.58
CA ARG A 64 -25.79 10.63 -9.04
C ARG A 64 -25.59 10.08 -10.44
N ASN A 65 -26.16 8.91 -10.70
CA ASN A 65 -25.79 8.11 -11.84
C ASN A 65 -26.74 8.29 -13.03
N PRO A 66 -26.22 8.38 -14.26
CA PRO A 66 -27.04 8.40 -15.49
C PRO A 66 -27.71 7.05 -15.75
N PRO A 67 -28.75 7.01 -16.61
CA PRO A 67 -29.52 5.80 -16.91
C PRO A 67 -28.68 4.61 -17.40
N GLU A 68 -27.67 4.87 -18.24
CA GLU A 68 -26.82 3.84 -18.83
C GLU A 68 -25.97 3.12 -17.76
N VAL A 69 -25.41 3.86 -16.82
CA VAL A 69 -24.67 3.30 -15.67
C VAL A 69 -25.60 2.47 -14.79
N LEU A 70 -26.81 2.96 -14.53
CA LEU A 70 -27.81 2.21 -13.74
C LEU A 70 -28.28 0.95 -14.46
N LYS A 71 -28.39 0.96 -15.77
CA LYS A 71 -28.72 -0.23 -16.57
C LYS A 71 -27.68 -1.33 -16.37
N LEU A 72 -26.38 -0.98 -16.40
CA LEU A 72 -25.29 -1.92 -16.12
C LEU A 72 -25.36 -2.42 -14.67
N ALA A 73 -25.50 -1.51 -13.70
CA ALA A 73 -25.54 -1.84 -12.27
C ALA A 73 -26.75 -2.74 -11.92
N ASN A 74 -27.94 -2.44 -12.46
CA ASN A 74 -29.13 -3.26 -12.31
C ASN A 74 -28.95 -4.65 -12.93
N GLY A 75 -28.32 -4.74 -14.12
CA GLY A 75 -28.03 -6.04 -14.76
C GLY A 75 -27.12 -6.91 -13.91
N VAL A 76 -26.07 -6.33 -13.29
CA VAL A 76 -25.22 -7.06 -12.33
C VAL A 76 -26.01 -7.47 -11.08
N SER A 77 -26.85 -6.57 -10.54
CA SER A 77 -27.72 -6.85 -9.40
C SER A 77 -28.71 -7.98 -9.68
N ASP A 78 -29.32 -8.00 -10.86
CA ASP A 78 -30.24 -9.06 -11.30
C ASP A 78 -29.53 -10.41 -11.42
N ALA A 79 -28.30 -10.42 -11.93
CA ALA A 79 -27.51 -11.65 -12.04
C ALA A 79 -27.12 -12.23 -10.67
N VAL A 80 -26.91 -11.38 -9.65
CA VAL A 80 -26.49 -11.81 -8.31
C VAL A 80 -27.66 -12.13 -7.39
N LEU A 81 -28.71 -11.29 -7.39
CA LEU A 81 -29.87 -11.40 -6.47
C LEU A 81 -31.08 -12.09 -7.09
N GLY A 82 -31.06 -12.35 -8.39
CA GLY A 82 -32.26 -12.78 -9.13
C GLY A 82 -33.21 -11.60 -9.42
N THR A 83 -34.31 -11.93 -10.11
CA THR A 83 -35.33 -10.96 -10.55
C THR A 83 -36.63 -11.05 -9.77
N ALA A 84 -36.66 -11.81 -8.68
CA ALA A 84 -37.85 -12.01 -7.86
C ALA A 84 -38.29 -10.69 -7.15
N ASP A 85 -39.58 -10.51 -6.94
CA ASP A 85 -40.14 -9.30 -6.32
C ASP A 85 -39.74 -9.13 -4.85
N ASP A 86 -39.30 -10.20 -4.17
CA ASP A 86 -38.86 -10.24 -2.78
C ASP A 86 -37.36 -9.95 -2.58
N ARG A 87 -36.66 -9.65 -3.66
CA ARG A 87 -35.22 -9.38 -3.58
C ARG A 87 -34.88 -8.24 -2.60
N ALA A 88 -33.68 -8.32 -2.02
CA ALA A 88 -33.24 -7.42 -0.96
C ALA A 88 -33.18 -5.93 -1.40
N VAL A 89 -32.94 -5.68 -2.70
CA VAL A 89 -32.79 -4.33 -3.29
C VAL A 89 -33.61 -4.27 -4.58
N ALA A 90 -34.47 -3.27 -4.72
CA ALA A 90 -35.17 -3.00 -5.99
C ALA A 90 -34.21 -2.42 -7.03
N ALA A 91 -34.61 -2.48 -8.32
CA ALA A 91 -33.88 -1.84 -9.40
C ALA A 91 -33.85 -0.32 -9.20
N LEU A 92 -32.67 0.28 -9.44
CA LEU A 92 -32.49 1.72 -9.32
C LEU A 92 -32.95 2.44 -10.60
N GLN A 93 -33.52 3.62 -10.43
CA GLN A 93 -33.92 4.52 -11.50
C GLN A 93 -33.14 5.82 -11.42
N ALA A 94 -32.82 6.39 -12.57
CA ALA A 94 -32.20 7.72 -12.62
C ALA A 94 -33.19 8.80 -12.15
N ARG A 95 -32.66 9.89 -11.63
CA ARG A 95 -33.46 11.10 -11.34
C ARG A 95 -34.18 11.60 -12.61
N PRO A 96 -35.32 12.27 -12.46
CA PRO A 96 -35.95 12.96 -13.60
C PRO A 96 -34.97 13.91 -14.30
N ALA A 97 -34.99 13.93 -15.61
CA ALA A 97 -34.07 14.74 -16.46
C ALA A 97 -32.57 14.51 -16.19
N ALA A 98 -32.19 13.26 -15.86
CA ALA A 98 -30.78 12.87 -15.82
C ALA A 98 -30.19 12.96 -17.23
N GLU A 99 -28.96 13.43 -17.31
CA GLU A 99 -28.20 13.43 -18.55
C GLU A 99 -27.84 12.00 -18.96
N THR A 100 -27.58 11.79 -20.25
CA THR A 100 -27.08 10.53 -20.79
C THR A 100 -25.65 10.32 -20.33
N GLY A 101 -25.30 9.06 -20.00
CA GLY A 101 -23.93 8.66 -19.68
C GLY A 101 -23.37 7.75 -20.76
N ASP A 102 -22.05 7.63 -20.80
CA ASP A 102 -21.37 6.67 -21.63
C ASP A 102 -20.83 5.50 -20.80
N VAL A 103 -20.98 4.28 -21.32
CA VAL A 103 -20.50 3.05 -20.69
C VAL A 103 -19.79 2.19 -21.73
N THR A 104 -18.49 2.08 -21.60
CA THR A 104 -17.65 1.24 -22.45
C THR A 104 -17.19 0.00 -21.73
N LEU A 105 -17.33 -1.17 -22.38
CA LEU A 105 -16.80 -2.45 -21.87
C LEU A 105 -15.59 -2.85 -22.74
N GLY A 106 -14.44 -3.00 -22.10
CA GLY A 106 -13.22 -3.49 -22.73
C GLY A 106 -12.87 -4.91 -22.30
N PHE A 107 -12.41 -5.72 -23.24
CA PHE A 107 -11.81 -7.01 -22.98
C PHE A 107 -10.46 -7.09 -23.70
N PHE A 108 -9.39 -7.30 -22.96
CA PHE A 108 -8.02 -7.17 -23.46
C PHE A 108 -7.27 -8.50 -23.37
N PRO A 109 -6.30 -8.75 -24.26
CA PRO A 109 -5.52 -9.99 -24.26
C PRO A 109 -4.55 -10.10 -23.07
N ASP A 110 -4.08 -8.96 -22.55
CA ASP A 110 -3.14 -8.88 -21.44
C ASP A 110 -3.33 -7.59 -20.65
N GLN A 111 -2.65 -7.52 -19.49
CA GLN A 111 -2.73 -6.41 -18.55
C GLN A 111 -2.12 -5.11 -19.13
N ASP A 112 -1.07 -5.21 -19.90
CA ASP A 112 -0.37 -4.04 -20.44
C ASP A 112 -1.25 -3.30 -21.44
N THR A 113 -1.96 -4.04 -22.29
CA THR A 113 -2.95 -3.51 -23.24
C THR A 113 -4.13 -2.87 -22.51
N GLU A 114 -4.63 -3.49 -21.43
CA GLU A 114 -5.68 -2.93 -20.57
C GLU A 114 -5.25 -1.60 -19.97
N ILE A 115 -4.07 -1.56 -19.34
CA ILE A 115 -3.53 -0.37 -18.69
C ILE A 115 -3.33 0.75 -19.70
N ALA A 116 -2.75 0.45 -20.87
CA ALA A 116 -2.55 1.43 -21.92
C ALA A 116 -3.88 2.05 -22.39
N TYR A 117 -4.89 1.22 -22.64
CA TYR A 117 -6.22 1.70 -23.05
C TYR A 117 -6.86 2.61 -21.99
N VAL A 118 -6.83 2.20 -20.71
CA VAL A 118 -7.38 3.00 -19.61
C VAL A 118 -6.64 4.33 -19.47
N ALA A 119 -5.31 4.30 -19.56
CA ALA A 119 -4.50 5.51 -19.47
C ALA A 119 -4.73 6.46 -20.66
N ASP A 120 -4.91 5.93 -21.87
CA ASP A 120 -5.24 6.73 -23.06
C ASP A 120 -6.62 7.39 -22.94
N ALA A 121 -7.62 6.65 -22.45
CA ALA A 121 -8.96 7.19 -22.22
C ALA A 121 -8.96 8.31 -21.17
N LEU A 122 -8.22 8.13 -20.06
CA LEU A 122 -8.07 9.15 -19.04
C LEU A 122 -7.28 10.37 -19.51
N ALA A 123 -6.28 10.16 -20.38
CA ALA A 123 -5.53 11.25 -21.01
C ALA A 123 -6.41 12.08 -21.94
N GLN A 124 -7.26 11.45 -22.74
CA GLN A 124 -8.23 12.15 -23.59
C GLN A 124 -9.21 12.98 -22.77
N GLU A 125 -9.74 12.42 -21.68
CA GLU A 125 -10.64 13.12 -20.76
C GLU A 125 -9.96 14.30 -20.07
N TYR A 126 -8.69 14.13 -19.67
CA TYR A 126 -7.89 15.21 -19.09
C TYR A 126 -7.66 16.36 -20.08
N GLN A 127 -7.33 16.05 -21.34
CA GLN A 127 -7.16 17.07 -22.37
C GLN A 127 -8.47 17.79 -22.68
N ALA A 128 -9.57 17.07 -22.79
CA ALA A 128 -10.90 17.67 -22.95
C ALA A 128 -11.28 18.59 -21.79
N ALA A 129 -10.96 18.18 -20.54
CA ALA A 129 -11.18 19.01 -19.37
C ALA A 129 -10.37 20.32 -19.41
N LEU A 130 -9.10 20.26 -19.86
CA LEU A 130 -8.25 21.43 -20.03
C LEU A 130 -8.78 22.38 -21.12
N GLU A 131 -9.22 21.84 -22.26
CA GLU A 131 -9.78 22.62 -23.37
C GLU A 131 -11.08 23.34 -22.95
N ASP A 132 -11.93 22.66 -22.18
CA ASP A 132 -13.20 23.19 -21.68
C ASP A 132 -13.03 24.13 -20.47
N GLY A 133 -11.82 24.23 -19.90
CA GLY A 133 -11.54 25.01 -18.68
C GLY A 133 -12.28 24.47 -17.44
N ARG A 134 -12.61 23.18 -17.41
CA ARG A 134 -13.25 22.49 -16.28
C ARG A 134 -12.26 21.67 -15.48
N ALA A 135 -12.53 21.48 -14.22
CA ALA A 135 -11.75 20.58 -13.38
C ALA A 135 -11.97 19.10 -13.81
N LEU A 136 -10.89 18.32 -13.86
CA LEU A 136 -10.99 16.87 -14.02
C LEU A 136 -11.53 16.22 -12.75
N SER A 137 -12.59 15.44 -12.86
CA SER A 137 -13.09 14.56 -11.80
C SER A 137 -13.10 13.12 -12.31
N ALA A 138 -12.02 12.39 -12.05
CA ALA A 138 -11.84 11.03 -12.54
C ALA A 138 -11.27 10.10 -11.45
N ALA A 139 -11.73 8.85 -11.48
CA ALA A 139 -11.23 7.81 -10.59
C ALA A 139 -11.00 6.50 -11.37
N ALA A 140 -9.89 5.84 -11.10
CA ALA A 140 -9.59 4.52 -11.59
C ALA A 140 -9.63 3.51 -10.45
N LEU A 141 -10.59 2.58 -10.49
CA LEU A 141 -10.73 1.54 -9.47
C LEU A 141 -9.96 0.30 -9.89
N VAL A 142 -8.93 -0.03 -9.13
CA VAL A 142 -8.12 -1.23 -9.35
C VAL A 142 -8.58 -2.38 -8.44
N ARG A 143 -8.40 -3.61 -8.91
CA ARG A 143 -8.78 -4.80 -8.14
C ARG A 143 -7.89 -5.04 -6.92
N LYS A 144 -6.58 -4.70 -7.03
CA LYS A 144 -5.57 -4.84 -5.98
C LYS A 144 -4.63 -3.64 -6.01
N ASN A 145 -4.15 -3.22 -4.84
CA ASN A 145 -3.23 -2.08 -4.70
C ASN A 145 -1.97 -2.22 -5.56
N ARG A 146 -1.44 -3.44 -5.74
CA ARG A 146 -0.26 -3.70 -6.60
C ARG A 146 -0.44 -3.30 -8.07
N HIS A 147 -1.67 -3.06 -8.54
CA HIS A 147 -1.94 -2.58 -9.90
C HIS A 147 -1.86 -1.05 -10.00
N SER A 148 -1.94 -0.35 -8.87
CA SER A 148 -1.90 1.12 -8.85
C SER A 148 -0.61 1.70 -9.41
N PRO A 149 0.60 1.19 -9.08
CA PRO A 149 1.84 1.71 -9.64
C PRO A 149 1.95 1.54 -11.16
N LEU A 150 1.39 0.47 -11.73
CA LEU A 150 1.42 0.22 -13.17
C LEU A 150 0.58 1.26 -13.92
N LEU A 151 -0.63 1.52 -13.45
CA LEU A 151 -1.48 2.56 -14.03
C LEU A 151 -0.89 3.95 -13.79
N ALA A 152 -0.32 4.20 -12.62
CA ALA A 152 0.34 5.45 -12.29
C ALA A 152 1.48 5.77 -13.27
N ALA A 153 2.34 4.79 -13.57
CA ALA A 153 3.42 4.94 -14.55
C ALA A 153 2.87 5.26 -15.95
N ALA A 154 1.81 4.58 -16.37
CA ALA A 154 1.19 4.83 -17.68
C ALA A 154 0.54 6.22 -17.78
N LEU A 155 -0.03 6.75 -16.70
CA LEU A 155 -0.55 8.13 -16.63
C LEU A 155 0.57 9.16 -16.62
N GLU A 156 1.67 8.89 -15.91
CA GLU A 156 2.88 9.73 -15.88
C GLU A 156 3.45 9.92 -17.29
N GLU A 157 3.60 8.83 -18.07
CA GLU A 157 4.07 8.86 -19.45
C GLU A 157 3.19 9.73 -20.36
N ARG A 158 1.90 9.86 -20.04
CA ARG A 158 0.91 10.65 -20.79
C ARG A 158 0.74 12.07 -20.25
N GLY A 159 1.46 12.43 -19.22
CA GLY A 159 1.37 13.75 -18.61
C GLY A 159 0.05 14.01 -17.87
N VAL A 160 -0.60 12.98 -17.35
CA VAL A 160 -1.86 13.08 -16.60
C VAL A 160 -1.57 13.10 -15.11
N PRO A 161 -1.96 14.15 -14.38
CA PRO A 161 -1.83 14.19 -12.92
C PRO A 161 -2.65 13.09 -12.25
N TYR A 162 -2.07 12.40 -11.27
CA TYR A 162 -2.74 11.35 -10.53
C TYR A 162 -2.43 11.41 -9.03
N GLU A 163 -3.22 10.68 -8.25
CA GLU A 163 -2.98 10.44 -6.83
C GLU A 163 -3.36 8.99 -6.50
N ILE A 164 -2.45 8.25 -5.86
CA ILE A 164 -2.76 6.91 -5.34
C ILE A 164 -3.40 7.07 -3.96
N VAL A 165 -4.66 6.63 -3.85
CA VAL A 165 -5.45 6.75 -2.64
C VAL A 165 -5.38 5.47 -1.82
N GLY A 166 -4.97 5.61 -0.57
CA GLY A 166 -4.87 4.51 0.39
C GLY A 166 -3.43 4.21 0.77
N LEU A 167 -3.22 3.91 2.06
CA LEU A 167 -1.88 3.77 2.63
C LEU A 167 -1.09 2.63 2.00
N ALA A 168 -1.70 1.49 1.73
CA ALA A 168 -1.00 0.35 1.11
C ALA A 168 -0.43 0.71 -0.27
N GLY A 169 -1.23 1.35 -1.13
CA GLY A 169 -0.75 1.81 -2.44
C GLY A 169 0.28 2.94 -2.34
N LEU A 170 0.11 3.85 -1.39
CA LEU A 170 1.07 4.92 -1.11
C LEU A 170 2.45 4.38 -0.73
N LEU A 171 2.50 3.31 0.08
CA LEU A 171 3.76 2.69 0.53
C LEU A 171 4.53 2.00 -0.61
N ASP A 172 3.90 1.74 -1.75
CA ASP A 172 4.53 1.16 -2.94
C ASP A 172 5.07 2.22 -3.90
N VAL A 173 4.74 3.50 -3.69
CA VAL A 173 5.30 4.62 -4.46
C VAL A 173 6.81 4.71 -4.20
N PRO A 174 7.68 4.78 -5.25
CA PRO A 174 9.13 4.66 -5.09
C PRO A 174 9.73 5.58 -4.03
N GLU A 175 9.46 6.88 -4.06
CA GLU A 175 9.99 7.87 -3.13
C GLU A 175 9.48 7.67 -1.69
N VAL A 176 8.27 7.16 -1.53
CA VAL A 176 7.69 6.81 -0.23
C VAL A 176 8.36 5.55 0.32
N ALA A 177 8.48 4.52 -0.52
CA ALA A 177 9.12 3.28 -0.15
C ALA A 177 10.60 3.46 0.19
N ASP A 178 11.32 4.37 -0.49
CA ASP A 178 12.70 4.74 -0.16
C ASP A 178 12.78 5.45 1.19
N THR A 179 11.86 6.39 1.45
CA THR A 179 11.76 7.09 2.75
C THR A 179 11.51 6.09 3.90
N VAL A 180 10.59 5.14 3.69
CA VAL A 180 10.29 4.08 4.69
C VAL A 180 11.48 3.14 4.87
N ALA A 181 12.20 2.77 3.79
CA ALA A 181 13.40 1.94 3.88
C ALA A 181 14.50 2.62 4.72
N ILE A 182 14.73 3.93 4.53
CA ILE A 182 15.67 4.68 5.35
C ILE A 182 15.23 4.67 6.83
N ALA A 183 13.96 4.93 7.10
CA ALA A 183 13.42 4.89 8.46
C ALA A 183 13.61 3.50 9.10
N THR A 184 13.41 2.42 8.34
CA THR A 184 13.64 1.04 8.77
C THR A 184 15.11 0.82 9.15
N MET A 185 16.06 1.24 8.32
CA MET A 185 17.49 1.11 8.58
C MET A 185 17.96 1.86 9.85
N LEU A 186 17.21 2.86 10.31
CA LEU A 186 17.57 3.58 11.55
C LEU A 186 17.37 2.71 12.81
N VAL A 187 16.38 1.81 12.84
CA VAL A 187 15.97 1.03 14.01
C VAL A 187 16.07 -0.49 13.82
N ARG A 188 16.13 -0.96 12.57
CA ARG A 188 16.28 -2.38 12.19
C ARG A 188 17.48 -2.53 11.27
N PRO A 189 18.71 -2.51 11.79
CA PRO A 189 19.92 -2.60 10.98
C PRO A 189 20.07 -3.94 10.25
N ASP A 190 19.41 -4.97 10.74
CA ASP A 190 19.34 -6.33 10.18
C ASP A 190 18.34 -6.47 9.00
N ASP A 191 17.56 -5.44 8.68
CA ASP A 191 16.65 -5.47 7.53
C ASP A 191 17.41 -5.31 6.21
N THR A 192 17.79 -6.43 5.64
CA THR A 192 18.52 -6.51 4.36
C THR A 192 17.69 -5.98 3.19
N ALA A 193 16.36 -6.14 3.21
CA ALA A 193 15.50 -5.67 2.13
C ALA A 193 15.46 -4.14 2.06
N ALA A 194 15.33 -3.48 3.21
CA ALA A 194 15.40 -2.02 3.31
C ALA A 194 16.77 -1.49 2.88
N ALA A 195 17.85 -2.14 3.34
CA ALA A 195 19.21 -1.75 2.97
C ALA A 195 19.47 -1.90 1.47
N LEU A 196 19.10 -3.05 0.85
CA LEU A 196 19.27 -3.28 -0.59
C LEU A 196 18.44 -2.29 -1.41
N ARG A 197 17.22 -1.96 -0.97
CA ARG A 197 16.40 -0.97 -1.66
C ARG A 197 17.08 0.39 -1.71
N LEU A 198 17.61 0.86 -0.60
CA LEU A 198 18.29 2.17 -0.55
C LEU A 198 19.61 2.14 -1.32
N LEU A 199 20.47 1.14 -1.04
CA LEU A 199 21.83 1.10 -1.56
C LEU A 199 21.88 0.81 -3.06
N GLY A 200 21.03 -0.09 -3.56
CA GLY A 200 20.92 -0.42 -4.98
C GLY A 200 19.99 0.52 -5.76
N GLY A 201 19.14 1.28 -5.07
CA GLY A 201 18.20 2.22 -5.65
C GLY A 201 18.84 3.54 -6.11
N PRO A 202 18.07 4.42 -6.76
CA PRO A 202 18.56 5.66 -7.35
C PRO A 202 19.13 6.64 -6.32
N ALA A 203 18.75 6.55 -5.06
CA ALA A 203 19.21 7.44 -4.00
C ALA A 203 20.71 7.25 -3.67
N VAL A 204 21.26 6.04 -3.85
CA VAL A 204 22.68 5.72 -3.60
C VAL A 204 23.33 5.14 -4.86
N GLY A 205 22.70 4.19 -5.54
CA GLY A 205 23.12 3.66 -6.84
C GLY A 205 24.40 2.86 -6.79
N LEU A 206 24.56 1.95 -5.81
CA LEU A 206 25.71 1.04 -5.75
C LEU A 206 25.64 -0.02 -6.84
N GLY A 207 26.77 -0.32 -7.46
CA GLY A 207 26.92 -1.43 -8.35
C GLY A 207 26.89 -2.78 -7.63
N LEU A 208 26.62 -3.86 -8.38
CA LEU A 208 26.50 -5.20 -7.83
C LEU A 208 27.80 -5.67 -7.13
N ALA A 209 28.96 -5.29 -7.65
CA ALA A 209 30.26 -5.62 -7.06
C ALA A 209 30.45 -5.00 -5.68
N ASP A 210 30.08 -3.72 -5.52
CA ASP A 210 30.15 -3.02 -4.24
C ASP A 210 29.15 -3.59 -3.23
N LEU A 211 27.93 -3.93 -3.67
CA LEU A 211 26.92 -4.58 -2.82
C LEU A 211 27.41 -5.96 -2.35
N GLN A 212 28.07 -6.73 -3.22
CA GLN A 212 28.65 -8.03 -2.85
C GLN A 212 29.79 -7.89 -1.85
N ALA A 213 30.68 -6.91 -2.04
CA ALA A 213 31.76 -6.60 -1.11
C ALA A 213 31.21 -6.18 0.27
N LEU A 214 30.16 -5.36 0.29
CA LEU A 214 29.47 -4.94 1.52
C LEU A 214 28.79 -6.13 2.22
N ALA A 215 28.14 -7.02 1.48
CA ALA A 215 27.54 -8.25 2.03
C ALA A 215 28.61 -9.18 2.63
N SER A 216 29.76 -9.31 1.97
CA SER A 216 30.90 -10.06 2.52
C SER A 216 31.43 -9.41 3.80
N ARG A 217 31.44 -8.09 3.89
CA ARG A 217 31.81 -7.38 5.13
C ARG A 217 30.81 -7.64 6.26
N ALA A 218 29.51 -7.60 5.98
CA ALA A 218 28.48 -7.95 6.97
C ALA A 218 28.69 -9.35 7.55
N ASN A 219 28.96 -10.33 6.68
CA ASN A 219 29.26 -11.70 7.12
C ASN A 219 30.54 -11.80 7.96
N ASN A 220 31.58 -11.02 7.66
CA ASN A 220 32.83 -10.99 8.43
C ASN A 220 32.67 -10.34 9.80
N LEU A 221 31.81 -9.34 9.94
CA LEU A 221 31.48 -8.75 11.24
C LEU A 221 30.83 -9.78 12.18
N HIS A 222 30.13 -10.76 11.63
CA HIS A 222 29.56 -11.89 12.37
C HIS A 222 30.57 -12.88 12.97
N GLY A 223 31.85 -12.75 12.63
CA GLY A 223 32.85 -13.73 13.04
C GLY A 223 32.66 -15.10 12.40
N SER A 224 31.87 -15.21 11.33
CA SER A 224 31.69 -16.44 10.57
C SER A 224 32.90 -16.69 9.67
N PRO A 225 33.64 -17.80 9.81
CA PRO A 225 34.86 -18.08 9.01
C PRO A 225 34.52 -18.49 7.58
N LEU A 226 33.89 -17.60 6.79
CA LEU A 226 33.62 -17.84 5.37
C LEU A 226 34.81 -17.50 4.46
N ASP A 227 35.85 -16.87 5.00
CA ASP A 227 37.11 -16.54 4.29
C ASP A 227 38.28 -17.46 4.70
N THR A 228 38.09 -18.75 4.82
CA THR A 228 39.22 -19.63 4.64
C THR A 228 39.51 -19.73 3.14
N PRO A 229 40.77 -19.49 2.71
CA PRO A 229 41.15 -19.70 1.31
C PRO A 229 40.75 -21.13 0.92
N ARG A 230 40.01 -21.25 -0.16
CA ARG A 230 39.59 -22.53 -0.71
C ARG A 230 40.84 -23.33 -1.07
N GLU A 231 41.30 -24.20 -0.18
CA GLU A 231 42.32 -25.21 -0.53
C GLU A 231 41.80 -26.05 -1.68
N ALA A 232 42.70 -26.45 -2.58
CA ALA A 232 42.40 -27.20 -3.79
C ALA A 232 41.56 -28.44 -3.48
N ALA A 233 40.47 -28.62 -4.24
CA ALA A 233 39.50 -29.68 -4.07
C ALA A 233 40.18 -31.07 -3.97
N PRO A 234 39.79 -31.93 -3.00
CA PRO A 234 40.25 -33.31 -2.93
C PRO A 234 39.79 -34.12 -4.15
N ALA A 235 40.58 -35.11 -4.54
CA ALA A 235 40.42 -35.88 -5.77
C ALA A 235 39.16 -36.80 -5.80
N ASP A 236 38.43 -36.93 -4.71
CA ASP A 236 37.24 -37.78 -4.60
C ASP A 236 35.96 -36.94 -4.34
N ALA A 237 35.06 -36.93 -5.33
CA ALA A 237 33.82 -36.14 -5.30
C ALA A 237 32.83 -36.62 -4.20
N ALA A 238 32.90 -37.88 -3.78
CA ALA A 238 31.99 -38.42 -2.76
C ALA A 238 32.45 -38.03 -1.34
N GLU A 239 33.73 -38.02 -1.05
CA GLU A 239 34.28 -37.52 0.22
C GLU A 239 34.06 -36.01 0.37
N HIS A 240 34.19 -35.28 -0.75
CA HIS A 240 33.94 -33.84 -0.77
C HIS A 240 32.48 -33.49 -0.47
N LEU A 241 31.53 -34.26 -1.02
CA LEU A 241 30.08 -34.07 -0.75
C LEU A 241 29.72 -34.37 0.70
N HIS A 242 30.29 -35.43 1.29
CA HIS A 242 30.10 -35.78 2.70
C HIS A 242 30.67 -34.70 3.62
N ALA A 243 31.87 -34.21 3.36
CA ALA A 243 32.50 -33.15 4.11
C ALA A 243 31.67 -31.84 4.05
N GLN A 244 31.09 -31.51 2.87
CA GLN A 244 30.21 -30.36 2.71
C GLN A 244 28.88 -30.51 3.46
N LEU A 245 28.30 -31.71 3.51
CA LEU A 245 27.10 -32.01 4.25
C LEU A 245 27.32 -31.94 5.75
N ASP A 246 28.42 -32.50 6.28
CA ASP A 246 28.78 -32.45 7.68
C ASP A 246 29.06 -30.98 8.13
N GLU A 247 29.71 -30.21 7.27
CA GLU A 247 29.96 -28.80 7.50
C GLU A 247 28.65 -27.99 7.51
N LEU A 248 27.69 -28.26 6.59
CA LEU A 248 26.36 -27.64 6.58
C LEU A 248 25.54 -28.00 7.85
N VAL A 249 25.59 -29.25 8.30
CA VAL A 249 24.92 -29.71 9.52
C VAL A 249 25.54 -29.07 10.75
N SER A 250 26.86 -28.98 10.83
CA SER A 250 27.56 -28.31 11.94
C SER A 250 27.25 -26.82 12.00
N ARG A 251 27.22 -26.15 10.83
CA ARG A 251 26.80 -24.72 10.73
C ARG A 251 25.33 -24.50 11.12
N ALA A 252 24.43 -25.38 10.71
CA ALA A 252 23.03 -25.31 11.10
C ALA A 252 22.86 -25.46 12.63
N ALA A 253 23.68 -26.30 13.26
CA ALA A 253 23.69 -26.45 14.70
C ALA A 253 24.28 -25.22 15.44
N GLU A 254 25.34 -24.62 14.89
CA GLU A 254 25.94 -23.38 15.42
C GLU A 254 25.02 -22.17 15.30
N ILE A 255 24.35 -22.01 14.14
CA ILE A 255 23.34 -20.97 13.92
C ILE A 255 22.16 -21.10 14.89
N SER A 256 21.78 -22.35 15.22
CA SER A 256 20.72 -22.62 16.21
C SER A 256 21.17 -22.33 17.64
N ALA A 257 22.46 -22.31 17.93
CA ALA A 257 23.02 -22.06 19.26
C ALA A 257 23.39 -20.58 19.50
N SER A 258 23.57 -19.79 18.44
CA SER A 258 23.88 -18.36 18.52
C SER A 258 22.58 -17.57 18.55
N ALA A 259 22.23 -17.03 19.73
CA ALA A 259 21.08 -16.12 19.91
C ALA A 259 21.37 -14.69 19.42
N ASP A 260 22.55 -14.44 18.84
CA ASP A 260 22.92 -13.14 18.32
C ASP A 260 22.30 -12.93 16.92
N LYS A 261 21.57 -11.82 16.79
CA LYS A 261 21.02 -11.39 15.50
C LYS A 261 22.13 -11.20 14.48
N PRO A 262 21.94 -11.63 13.23
CA PRO A 262 22.93 -11.40 12.19
C PRO A 262 23.14 -9.90 11.96
N GLU A 263 24.41 -9.47 11.93
CA GLU A 263 24.75 -8.12 11.54
C GLU A 263 24.36 -7.88 10.07
N GLY A 264 23.62 -6.78 9.85
CA GLY A 264 23.04 -6.47 8.55
C GLY A 264 23.97 -5.65 7.66
N LEU A 265 23.52 -5.40 6.43
CA LEU A 265 24.20 -4.48 5.51
C LEU A 265 24.35 -3.07 6.11
N THR A 266 23.46 -2.67 6.98
CA THR A 266 23.52 -1.36 7.66
C THR A 266 24.68 -1.29 8.66
N ASP A 267 25.02 -2.39 9.32
CA ASP A 267 26.16 -2.46 10.23
C ASP A 267 27.48 -2.46 9.43
N ALA A 268 27.53 -3.23 8.35
CA ALA A 268 28.66 -3.20 7.42
C ALA A 268 28.87 -1.79 6.80
N LEU A 269 27.80 -1.06 6.53
CA LEU A 269 27.87 0.33 6.05
C LEU A 269 28.48 1.26 7.10
N ALA A 270 28.27 1.00 8.39
CA ALA A 270 28.88 1.78 9.47
C ALA A 270 30.36 1.45 9.67
N ASP A 271 30.79 0.24 9.33
CA ASP A 271 32.17 -0.25 9.36
C ASP A 271 32.53 -0.94 8.05
N LEU A 272 33.02 -0.19 7.07
CA LEU A 272 33.33 -0.67 5.72
C LEU A 272 34.57 -1.58 5.64
N GLY A 273 35.39 -1.66 6.69
CA GLY A 273 36.61 -2.46 6.70
C GLY A 273 37.64 -1.99 5.68
N GLU A 274 38.08 -2.88 4.79
CA GLU A 274 39.16 -2.65 3.80
C GLU A 274 38.64 -1.85 2.60
N PRO A 275 39.06 -0.58 2.40
CA PRO A 275 38.58 0.28 1.31
C PRO A 275 38.85 -0.26 -0.09
N GLU A 276 39.91 -1.05 -0.24
CA GLU A 276 40.37 -1.60 -1.53
C GLU A 276 39.38 -2.61 -2.13
N ARG A 277 38.45 -3.10 -1.33
CA ARG A 277 37.39 -4.05 -1.78
C ARG A 277 36.26 -3.37 -2.56
N TYR A 278 36.19 -2.06 -2.53
CA TYR A 278 35.12 -1.27 -3.14
C TYR A 278 35.62 -0.44 -4.30
N SER A 279 34.75 -0.10 -5.23
CA SER A 279 35.04 0.93 -6.21
C SER A 279 35.21 2.29 -5.53
N GLU A 280 36.01 3.19 -6.10
CA GLU A 280 36.23 4.53 -5.57
C GLU A 280 34.90 5.29 -5.41
N GLU A 281 34.04 5.23 -6.41
CA GLU A 281 32.73 5.87 -6.40
C GLU A 281 31.76 5.18 -5.40
N GLY A 282 31.72 3.86 -5.36
CA GLY A 282 30.92 3.09 -4.40
C GLY A 282 31.30 3.39 -2.96
N LEU A 283 32.62 3.43 -2.67
CA LEU A 283 33.14 3.77 -1.35
C LEU A 283 32.74 5.20 -0.92
N ALA A 284 32.81 6.18 -1.83
CA ALA A 284 32.40 7.55 -1.56
C ALA A 284 30.89 7.63 -1.23
N ARG A 285 30.06 6.96 -2.03
CA ARG A 285 28.59 6.89 -1.83
C ARG A 285 28.23 6.20 -0.51
N MET A 286 28.89 5.11 -0.16
CA MET A 286 28.67 4.40 1.09
C MET A 286 29.05 5.25 2.30
N ARG A 287 30.17 5.98 2.25
CA ARG A 287 30.59 6.90 3.31
C ARG A 287 29.60 8.05 3.53
N ASP A 288 29.11 8.64 2.45
CA ASP A 288 28.08 9.69 2.50
C ASP A 288 26.77 9.14 3.11
N THR A 289 26.32 7.96 2.66
CA THR A 289 25.12 7.31 3.19
C THR A 289 25.27 6.97 4.69
N ALA A 290 26.42 6.42 5.09
CA ALA A 290 26.72 6.14 6.49
C ALA A 290 26.72 7.41 7.35
N ALA A 291 27.26 8.52 6.83
CA ALA A 291 27.25 9.82 7.52
C ALA A 291 25.84 10.37 7.69
N LYS A 292 24.99 10.27 6.66
CA LYS A 292 23.57 10.67 6.70
C LYS A 292 22.77 9.85 7.71
N LEU A 293 22.91 8.54 7.71
CA LEU A 293 22.24 7.67 8.68
C LEU A 293 22.71 7.95 10.12
N ARG A 294 24.00 8.17 10.33
CA ARG A 294 24.56 8.54 11.64
C ARG A 294 24.00 9.88 12.12
N TRP A 295 23.94 10.85 11.23
CA TRP A 295 23.36 12.16 11.54
C TRP A 295 21.90 12.04 11.98
N LEU A 296 21.08 11.30 11.23
CA LEU A 296 19.67 11.05 11.57
C LEU A 296 19.51 10.36 12.93
N ARG A 297 20.32 9.33 13.22
CA ARG A 297 20.30 8.65 14.52
C ARG A 297 20.62 9.59 15.66
N THR A 298 21.59 10.48 15.48
CA THR A 298 22.04 11.40 16.54
C THR A 298 21.10 12.58 16.75
N HIS A 299 20.49 13.12 15.67
CA HIS A 299 19.79 14.40 15.75
C HIS A 299 18.28 14.28 15.58
N SER A 300 17.78 13.19 14.99
CA SER A 300 16.36 13.10 14.60
C SER A 300 15.60 11.95 15.22
N LEU A 301 16.26 10.86 15.65
CA LEU A 301 15.59 9.67 16.14
C LEU A 301 14.76 9.91 17.42
N GLY A 302 15.12 10.92 18.23
CA GLY A 302 14.37 11.32 19.42
C GLY A 302 13.28 12.38 19.19
N LYS A 303 13.10 12.84 17.94
CA LYS A 303 12.05 13.81 17.59
C LYS A 303 10.68 13.17 17.43
N ARG A 304 9.64 13.97 17.17
CA ARG A 304 8.34 13.46 16.73
C ARG A 304 8.51 12.72 15.39
N LEU A 305 7.69 11.71 15.15
CA LEU A 305 7.78 10.90 13.92
C LEU A 305 7.66 11.74 12.65
N SER A 306 6.76 12.74 12.63
CA SER A 306 6.62 13.67 11.50
C SER A 306 7.90 14.47 11.22
N ASP A 307 8.57 14.92 12.28
CA ASP A 307 9.81 15.68 12.15
C ASP A 307 10.96 14.76 11.70
N LEU A 308 11.03 13.53 12.22
CA LEU A 308 11.98 12.52 11.77
C LEU A 308 11.82 12.22 10.27
N PHE A 309 10.59 11.99 9.80
CA PHE A 309 10.34 11.72 8.39
C PHE A 309 10.63 12.92 7.50
N ALA A 310 10.34 14.14 7.95
CA ALA A 310 10.75 15.37 7.26
C ALA A 310 12.27 15.48 7.16
N ASP A 311 13.00 15.18 8.24
CA ASP A 311 14.48 15.16 8.24
C ASP A 311 15.04 14.09 7.29
N ILE A 312 14.46 12.88 7.24
CA ILE A 312 14.85 11.82 6.30
C ILE A 312 14.73 12.32 4.86
N ILE A 313 13.57 12.86 4.51
CA ILE A 313 13.28 13.39 3.16
C ILE A 313 14.28 14.51 2.80
N HIS A 314 14.61 15.38 3.77
CA HIS A 314 15.54 16.49 3.57
C HIS A 314 16.99 16.02 3.42
N VAL A 315 17.49 15.20 4.35
CA VAL A 315 18.89 14.75 4.41
C VAL A 315 19.27 13.91 3.19
N PHE A 316 18.35 13.08 2.72
CA PHE A 316 18.55 12.28 1.50
C PHE A 316 18.17 13.01 0.22
N GLY A 317 17.63 14.23 0.30
CA GLY A 317 17.28 15.04 -0.86
C GLY A 317 16.12 14.47 -1.68
N ILE A 318 15.30 13.58 -1.12
CA ILE A 318 14.23 12.84 -1.85
C ILE A 318 13.25 13.82 -2.51
N ARG A 319 12.80 14.85 -1.78
CA ARG A 319 11.89 15.86 -2.34
C ARG A 319 12.52 16.62 -3.50
N THR A 320 13.79 16.96 -3.39
CA THR A 320 14.52 17.67 -4.45
C THR A 320 14.61 16.82 -5.70
N GLU A 321 14.90 15.53 -5.56
CA GLU A 321 14.97 14.61 -6.68
C GLU A 321 13.61 14.41 -7.36
N VAL A 322 12.55 14.21 -6.57
CA VAL A 322 11.17 14.08 -7.09
C VAL A 322 10.77 15.32 -7.90
N LEU A 323 11.06 16.51 -7.38
CA LEU A 323 10.77 17.77 -8.08
C LEU A 323 11.64 17.96 -9.33
N ALA A 324 12.89 17.49 -9.29
CA ALA A 324 13.81 17.58 -10.44
C ALA A 324 13.44 16.64 -11.59
N ARG A 325 12.75 15.53 -11.32
CA ARG A 325 12.22 14.63 -12.37
C ARG A 325 11.12 15.29 -13.22
N GLY A 326 10.52 16.39 -12.76
CA GLY A 326 9.44 17.07 -13.47
C GLY A 326 8.14 16.28 -13.54
N SER A 327 7.91 15.39 -12.57
CA SER A 327 6.69 14.62 -12.44
C SER A 327 5.46 15.52 -12.31
N PHE A 328 4.35 15.16 -12.97
CA PHE A 328 3.09 15.88 -12.88
C PHE A 328 2.47 15.81 -11.48
N THR A 329 2.76 14.77 -10.73
CA THR A 329 2.31 14.62 -9.34
C THR A 329 3.16 15.43 -8.35
N GLY A 330 4.38 15.83 -8.75
CA GLY A 330 5.31 16.53 -7.86
C GLY A 330 5.55 15.75 -6.58
N ALA A 331 5.59 16.44 -5.45
CA ALA A 331 5.86 15.85 -4.14
C ALA A 331 4.60 15.39 -3.37
N VAL A 332 3.45 15.26 -4.03
CA VAL A 332 2.15 14.97 -3.38
C VAL A 332 2.18 13.69 -2.53
N HIS A 333 2.90 12.66 -2.98
CA HIS A 333 2.98 11.39 -2.24
C HIS A 333 3.83 11.51 -0.96
N LEU A 334 4.89 12.33 -0.99
CA LEU A 334 5.68 12.64 0.22
C LEU A 334 4.86 13.45 1.22
N ASP A 335 4.08 14.41 0.75
CA ASP A 335 3.19 15.18 1.61
C ASP A 335 2.11 14.29 2.24
N ARG A 336 1.55 13.37 1.44
CA ARG A 336 0.60 12.37 1.95
C ARG A 336 1.23 11.42 2.97
N LEU A 337 2.47 10.97 2.76
CA LEU A 337 3.18 10.16 3.75
C LEU A 337 3.32 10.92 5.08
N LEU A 338 3.71 12.20 5.04
CA LEU A 338 3.85 13.03 6.24
C LEU A 338 2.52 13.21 6.98
N GLU A 339 1.39 13.34 6.26
CA GLU A 339 0.05 13.39 6.84
C GLU A 339 -0.28 12.07 7.56
N GLU A 340 -0.01 10.90 6.95
CA GLU A 340 -0.26 9.58 7.55
C GLU A 340 0.63 9.35 8.79
N VAL A 341 1.90 9.75 8.73
CA VAL A 341 2.82 9.69 9.87
C VAL A 341 2.35 10.59 11.02
N ALA A 342 1.86 11.79 10.71
CA ALA A 342 1.33 12.71 11.71
C ALA A 342 0.01 12.23 12.33
N ALA A 343 -0.80 11.50 11.58
CA ALA A 343 -2.06 10.93 12.03
C ALA A 343 -1.87 9.64 12.86
N TYR A 344 -0.69 9.03 12.84
CA TYR A 344 -0.40 7.81 13.60
C TYR A 344 -0.44 8.09 15.13
N PRO A 345 -1.26 7.37 15.92
CA PRO A 345 -1.47 7.68 17.33
C PRO A 345 -0.31 7.24 18.25
N GLY A 346 0.60 6.42 17.75
CA GLY A 346 1.76 5.94 18.49
C GLY A 346 2.94 6.90 18.45
N ALA A 347 3.92 6.71 19.33
CA ALA A 347 5.12 7.54 19.42
C ALA A 347 6.40 6.82 18.97
N SER A 348 6.37 5.50 18.78
CA SER A 348 7.58 4.73 18.45
C SER A 348 7.69 4.53 16.94
N LEU A 349 8.91 4.67 16.40
CA LEU A 349 9.21 4.43 15.00
C LEU A 349 8.96 2.95 14.63
N ASP A 350 9.36 2.01 15.47
CA ASP A 350 9.13 0.59 15.21
C ASP A 350 7.64 0.24 15.17
N GLY A 351 6.82 0.84 16.04
CA GLY A 351 5.37 0.70 15.99
C GLY A 351 4.75 1.26 14.71
N LEU A 352 5.26 2.39 14.20
CA LEU A 352 4.83 2.96 12.91
C LEU A 352 5.22 2.05 11.75
N LEU A 353 6.44 1.50 11.74
CA LEU A 353 6.89 0.57 10.70
C LEU A 353 6.05 -0.71 10.69
N HIS A 354 5.74 -1.25 11.86
CA HIS A 354 4.83 -2.40 11.98
C HIS A 354 3.41 -2.07 11.47
N PHE A 355 2.91 -0.87 11.76
CA PHE A 355 1.65 -0.38 11.21
C PHE A 355 1.68 -0.32 9.66
N PHE A 356 2.78 0.10 9.06
CA PHE A 356 2.96 0.08 7.60
C PHE A 356 3.02 -1.35 7.03
N GLU A 357 3.67 -2.29 7.72
CA GLU A 357 3.69 -3.70 7.34
C GLU A 357 2.29 -4.31 7.37
N LEU A 358 1.51 -4.03 8.42
CA LEU A 358 0.11 -4.44 8.50
C LEU A 358 -0.74 -3.83 7.38
N ALA A 359 -0.51 -2.56 7.04
CA ALA A 359 -1.21 -1.90 5.95
C ALA A 359 -0.95 -2.56 4.59
N ARG A 360 0.28 -3.01 4.34
CA ARG A 360 0.64 -3.77 3.14
C ARG A 360 0.04 -5.17 3.13
N SER A 361 0.03 -5.86 4.27
CA SER A 361 -0.44 -7.24 4.39
C SER A 361 -1.96 -7.35 4.33
N PHE A 362 -2.64 -6.41 4.93
CA PHE A 362 -4.10 -6.36 4.99
C PHE A 362 -4.57 -5.18 4.13
N GLU A 363 -4.95 -5.45 2.87
CA GLU A 363 -5.46 -4.44 1.92
C GLU A 363 -6.53 -3.52 2.53
N ASP A 364 -7.18 -3.97 3.62
CA ASP A 364 -8.30 -3.33 4.30
C ASP A 364 -8.12 -3.20 5.81
N GLY A 365 -6.91 -3.41 6.34
CA GLY A 365 -6.63 -3.48 7.79
C GLY A 365 -6.82 -2.16 8.54
N LEU A 366 -6.78 -1.05 7.83
CA LEU A 366 -6.88 0.28 8.40
C LEU A 366 -8.25 0.89 8.15
N ALA A 367 -8.78 1.59 9.13
CA ALA A 367 -10.02 2.34 8.98
C ALA A 367 -9.90 3.26 7.74
N PRO A 368 -10.90 3.31 6.87
CA PRO A 368 -10.89 4.26 5.76
C PRO A 368 -10.86 5.67 6.36
N GLY A 369 -9.73 6.35 6.19
CA GLY A 369 -9.71 7.79 6.37
C GLY A 369 -10.67 8.40 5.34
N SER A 370 -11.28 9.54 5.66
CA SER A 370 -12.06 10.27 4.67
C SER A 370 -11.16 10.59 3.49
N VAL A 371 -11.47 10.04 2.32
CA VAL A 371 -10.79 10.39 1.08
C VAL A 371 -11.28 11.78 0.70
N ALA A 372 -10.43 12.79 0.87
CA ALA A 372 -10.70 14.09 0.28
C ALA A 372 -10.59 13.94 -1.24
N VAL A 373 -11.70 14.15 -1.95
CA VAL A 373 -11.66 14.19 -3.42
C VAL A 373 -10.87 15.43 -3.82
N LYS A 374 -9.73 15.24 -4.48
CA LYS A 374 -8.96 16.32 -5.08
C LYS A 374 -9.34 16.41 -6.56
N GLU A 375 -9.73 17.59 -6.98
CA GLU A 375 -10.00 17.91 -8.38
C GLU A 375 -8.68 18.01 -9.18
N ASP A 376 -8.77 17.98 -10.50
CA ASP A 376 -7.67 18.11 -11.45
C ASP A 376 -6.63 16.98 -11.45
N ARG A 377 -7.00 15.79 -10.96
CA ARG A 377 -6.17 14.60 -11.04
C ARG A 377 -6.98 13.32 -11.03
N VAL A 378 -6.42 12.26 -11.61
CA VAL A 378 -7.00 10.92 -11.54
C VAL A 378 -6.73 10.31 -10.17
N GLN A 379 -7.77 9.87 -9.48
CA GLN A 379 -7.63 9.12 -8.23
C GLN A 379 -7.55 7.62 -8.52
N ILE A 380 -6.44 6.98 -8.17
CA ILE A 380 -6.25 5.53 -8.31
C ILE A 380 -6.51 4.89 -6.94
N LEU A 381 -7.48 3.99 -6.85
CA LEU A 381 -7.88 3.39 -5.58
C LEU A 381 -8.54 2.01 -5.79
N THR A 382 -8.67 1.23 -4.70
CA THR A 382 -9.48 0.01 -4.73
C THR A 382 -10.95 0.32 -4.43
N ALA A 383 -11.86 -0.57 -4.80
CA ALA A 383 -13.29 -0.45 -4.49
C ALA A 383 -13.57 -0.24 -2.99
N HIS A 384 -12.75 -0.82 -2.10
CA HIS A 384 -12.86 -0.64 -0.65
C HIS A 384 -12.58 0.78 -0.18
N LYS A 385 -11.72 1.51 -0.90
CA LYS A 385 -11.38 2.91 -0.60
C LYS A 385 -12.30 3.92 -1.26
N ALA A 386 -13.04 3.50 -2.29
CA ALA A 386 -14.00 4.34 -3.00
C ALA A 386 -15.33 4.53 -2.26
N LYS A 387 -15.54 3.79 -1.15
CA LYS A 387 -16.79 3.81 -0.38
C LYS A 387 -16.80 4.93 0.66
#